data_b8a339535cf2f6d8cc9293831923c49c
#
_entry.id   b8a339535cf2f6d8cc9293831923c49c
#
_cell.length_a   1.000
_cell.length_b   1.000
_cell.length_c   1.000
_cell.angle_alpha   90.00
_cell.angle_beta   90.00
_cell.angle_gamma   90.00
#
_symmetry.space_group_name_H-M   'P 1'
#
loop_
_entity.id
_entity.type
_entity.pdbx_description
1 polymer ?
#
loop_
_entity_poly.entity_id
_entity_poly.type
_entity_poly.pdbx_seq_one_letter_code
_entity_poly.pdbx_strand_id
1 'polypeptide(L)'
;MNVETIETPSLGDRSYLVHDGEVALVVDPQRDLDRVLSAADDAMVAITHVAETHLHNDYVSGGLALSRRTGATYLHAAAEVLPFDHRGVGDGDVIEVGSLTVRVVATPGHTQHHLSYHLTENGDGKGAGAGALFTGGSLLYGSVGRTDLVAADLTDTLTRLQYRSVRGMIDSLPGDTRFYPTHGFGSFCSSSQGGDDSDGTLAGERSVNLALTIEDEDNFVERLVSGLSDHPAYYAQMSPMNRAGGIPVDLSPAAPVDPTELLRRIHRGEWVVDLRNRRAYATDHVVGTIGIELDDPFATYLGWLIPWGTAVTLVDDTAEELVEAQRQLARIGIDRPAGGADGGPDVWGKDHDRASYPAIT
;
A
#
# COMPACT_ATOMS: atom_id res chain seq x y z
N MET A 1 23.08 -0.28 -10.29
CA MET A 1 21.76 -0.55 -9.71
C MET A 1 20.84 0.62 -9.99
N ASN A 2 19.67 0.35 -10.54
CA ASN A 2 18.60 1.34 -10.77
C ASN A 2 17.42 1.00 -9.87
N VAL A 3 16.75 2.05 -9.35
CA VAL A 3 15.56 1.91 -8.51
C VAL A 3 14.45 2.74 -9.16
N GLU A 4 13.40 2.08 -9.61
CA GLU A 4 12.21 2.72 -10.12
C GLU A 4 11.09 2.65 -9.09
N THR A 5 10.49 3.80 -8.80
CA THR A 5 9.42 3.92 -7.82
C THR A 5 8.07 3.88 -8.52
N ILE A 6 7.18 3.00 -8.07
CA ILE A 6 5.80 2.90 -8.56
C ILE A 6 4.90 3.45 -7.45
N GLU A 7 4.50 4.70 -7.61
CA GLU A 7 3.71 5.41 -6.61
C GLU A 7 2.24 5.00 -6.64
N THR A 8 1.62 4.93 -5.47
CA THR A 8 0.19 4.71 -5.28
C THR A 8 -0.37 5.80 -4.36
N PRO A 9 -0.59 7.02 -4.88
CA PRO A 9 -1.04 8.16 -4.08
C PRO A 9 -2.35 7.87 -3.34
N SER A 10 -3.26 7.08 -3.95
CA SER A 10 -4.56 6.72 -3.35
C SER A 10 -4.46 5.97 -2.01
N LEU A 11 -3.30 5.39 -1.70
CA LEU A 11 -3.02 4.69 -0.44
C LEU A 11 -1.86 5.33 0.34
N GLY A 12 -1.11 6.24 -0.28
CA GLY A 12 0.12 6.81 0.28
C GLY A 12 1.25 5.79 0.34
N ASP A 13 1.35 4.92 -0.66
CA ASP A 13 2.29 3.81 -0.70
C ASP A 13 3.16 3.80 -1.95
N ARG A 14 4.25 3.05 -1.88
CA ARG A 14 5.20 2.83 -2.98
C ARG A 14 5.57 1.36 -3.10
N SER A 15 5.69 0.90 -4.36
CA SER A 15 6.34 -0.35 -4.74
C SER A 15 7.61 -0.02 -5.50
N TYR A 16 8.54 -0.95 -5.59
CA TYR A 16 9.83 -0.69 -6.24
C TYR A 16 10.21 -1.77 -7.22
N LEU A 17 10.68 -1.35 -8.40
CA LEU A 17 11.39 -2.19 -9.36
C LEU A 17 12.88 -1.88 -9.25
N VAL A 18 13.69 -2.85 -8.86
CA VAL A 18 15.13 -2.70 -8.66
C VAL A 18 15.87 -3.62 -9.61
N HIS A 19 16.74 -3.06 -10.45
CA HIS A 19 17.37 -3.84 -11.51
C HIS A 19 18.82 -3.46 -11.79
N ASP A 20 19.56 -4.39 -12.42
CA ASP A 20 20.94 -4.21 -12.87
C ASP A 20 21.04 -3.86 -14.38
N GLY A 21 19.90 -3.78 -15.07
CA GLY A 21 19.81 -3.56 -16.53
C GLY A 21 19.48 -4.81 -17.33
N GLU A 22 19.46 -6.00 -16.69
CA GLU A 22 19.08 -7.27 -17.33
C GLU A 22 17.95 -7.96 -16.54
N VAL A 23 18.09 -8.03 -15.22
CA VAL A 23 17.12 -8.68 -14.33
C VAL A 23 16.69 -7.77 -13.18
N ALA A 24 15.51 -8.02 -12.65
CA ALA A 24 14.90 -7.21 -11.61
C ALA A 24 14.36 -8.01 -10.43
N LEU A 25 14.42 -7.36 -9.25
CA LEU A 25 13.64 -7.64 -8.06
C LEU A 25 12.50 -6.61 -7.96
N VAL A 26 11.29 -7.06 -7.67
CA VAL A 26 10.17 -6.19 -7.31
C VAL A 26 9.92 -6.29 -5.81
N VAL A 27 9.80 -5.15 -5.13
CA VAL A 27 9.51 -5.08 -3.68
C VAL A 27 8.12 -4.50 -3.46
N ASP A 28 7.33 -5.20 -2.66
CA ASP A 28 5.98 -4.84 -2.21
C ASP A 28 5.02 -4.44 -3.35
N PRO A 29 4.83 -5.29 -4.40
CA PRO A 29 3.95 -4.97 -5.50
C PRO A 29 2.47 -5.04 -5.08
N GLN A 30 1.67 -4.10 -5.59
CA GLN A 30 0.22 -4.13 -5.44
C GLN A 30 -0.44 -4.98 -6.54
N ARG A 31 -1.76 -5.26 -6.39
CA ARG A 31 -2.51 -6.20 -7.27
C ARG A 31 -2.65 -5.77 -8.72
N ASP A 32 -2.59 -4.48 -9.02
CA ASP A 32 -2.66 -3.95 -10.37
C ASP A 32 -1.30 -4.07 -11.07
N LEU A 33 -0.97 -5.31 -11.42
CA LEU A 33 0.33 -5.75 -11.92
C LEU A 33 0.78 -5.09 -13.22
N ASP A 34 -0.15 -4.56 -13.99
CA ASP A 34 0.13 -3.88 -15.27
C ASP A 34 1.12 -2.72 -15.09
N ARG A 35 1.08 -1.98 -13.96
CA ARG A 35 2.03 -0.91 -13.68
C ARG A 35 3.47 -1.41 -13.51
N VAL A 36 3.63 -2.48 -12.73
CA VAL A 36 4.95 -3.10 -12.50
C VAL A 36 5.47 -3.74 -13.79
N LEU A 37 4.59 -4.41 -14.54
CA LEU A 37 4.97 -5.04 -15.82
C LEU A 37 5.35 -4.00 -16.85
N SER A 38 4.62 -2.88 -16.94
CA SER A 38 4.98 -1.77 -17.84
C SER A 38 6.33 -1.18 -17.47
N ALA A 39 6.61 -0.94 -16.18
CA ALA A 39 7.91 -0.44 -15.74
C ALA A 39 9.06 -1.40 -16.12
N ALA A 40 8.85 -2.71 -15.96
CA ALA A 40 9.86 -3.71 -16.37
C ALA A 40 10.06 -3.77 -17.89
N ASP A 41 8.98 -3.65 -18.68
CA ASP A 41 9.04 -3.60 -20.13
C ASP A 41 9.76 -2.33 -20.61
N ASP A 42 9.46 -1.17 -20.03
CA ASP A 42 10.10 0.11 -20.33
C ASP A 42 11.61 0.10 -20.01
N ALA A 43 11.98 -0.53 -18.89
CA ALA A 43 13.38 -0.76 -18.49
C ALA A 43 14.04 -1.88 -19.29
N MET A 44 13.30 -2.67 -20.07
CA MET A 44 13.76 -3.86 -20.81
C MET A 44 14.43 -4.90 -19.91
N VAL A 45 13.87 -5.17 -18.72
CA VAL A 45 14.41 -6.12 -17.75
C VAL A 45 13.45 -7.27 -17.46
N ALA A 46 14.00 -8.43 -17.12
CA ALA A 46 13.21 -9.58 -16.72
C ALA A 46 13.01 -9.61 -15.21
N ILE A 47 11.77 -9.67 -14.73
CA ILE A 47 11.46 -9.84 -13.30
C ILE A 47 11.79 -11.29 -12.91
N THR A 48 12.83 -11.49 -12.10
CA THR A 48 13.28 -12.81 -11.62
C THR A 48 12.98 -13.05 -10.17
N HIS A 49 12.77 -11.99 -9.39
CA HIS A 49 12.44 -12.06 -7.96
C HIS A 49 11.33 -11.09 -7.61
N VAL A 50 10.50 -11.47 -6.67
CA VAL A 50 9.48 -10.64 -6.04
C VAL A 50 9.59 -10.81 -4.53
N ALA A 51 9.62 -9.74 -3.77
CA ALA A 51 9.78 -9.77 -2.32
C ALA A 51 8.67 -8.96 -1.64
N GLU A 52 8.15 -9.50 -0.55
CA GLU A 52 7.32 -8.76 0.40
C GLU A 52 8.13 -8.45 1.65
N THR A 53 8.04 -7.21 2.12
CA THR A 53 8.65 -6.82 3.40
C THR A 53 7.85 -7.39 4.57
N HIS A 54 6.54 -7.49 4.42
CA HIS A 54 5.64 -8.00 5.46
C HIS A 54 4.26 -8.38 4.88
N LEU A 55 3.38 -8.93 5.69
CA LEU A 55 1.96 -9.04 5.36
C LEU A 55 1.30 -7.66 5.52
N HIS A 56 1.01 -7.00 4.41
CA HIS A 56 0.42 -5.66 4.40
C HIS A 56 -0.98 -5.63 5.01
N ASN A 57 -1.28 -4.55 5.76
CA ASN A 57 -2.57 -4.33 6.40
C ASN A 57 -3.43 -3.28 5.69
N ASP A 58 -2.92 -2.63 4.67
CA ASP A 58 -3.55 -1.51 3.97
C ASP A 58 -3.89 -1.80 2.51
N TYR A 59 -3.30 -2.82 1.91
CA TYR A 59 -3.64 -3.26 0.56
C TYR A 59 -3.47 -4.77 0.35
N VAL A 60 -4.06 -5.28 -0.72
CA VAL A 60 -3.86 -6.66 -1.17
C VAL A 60 -2.61 -6.74 -2.02
N SER A 61 -1.64 -7.55 -1.59
CA SER A 61 -0.39 -7.77 -2.31
C SER A 61 -0.60 -8.42 -3.69
N GLY A 62 0.17 -7.94 -4.67
CA GLY A 62 0.30 -8.55 -6.00
C GLY A 62 1.43 -9.57 -6.11
N GLY A 63 2.25 -9.73 -5.08
CA GLY A 63 3.51 -10.48 -5.16
C GLY A 63 3.38 -11.92 -5.66
N LEU A 64 2.44 -12.69 -5.09
CA LEU A 64 2.19 -14.06 -5.55
C LEU A 64 1.68 -14.12 -6.99
N ALA A 65 0.77 -13.21 -7.37
CA ALA A 65 0.24 -13.16 -8.73
C ALA A 65 1.31 -12.75 -9.75
N LEU A 66 2.17 -11.80 -9.39
CA LEU A 66 3.31 -11.38 -10.21
C LEU A 66 4.32 -12.52 -10.39
N SER A 67 4.67 -13.20 -9.30
CA SER A 67 5.55 -14.38 -9.33
C SER A 67 5.02 -15.46 -10.27
N ARG A 68 3.74 -15.81 -10.16
CA ARG A 68 3.10 -16.81 -11.04
C ARG A 68 3.09 -16.39 -12.50
N ARG A 69 2.91 -15.10 -12.78
CA ARG A 69 2.84 -14.57 -14.14
C ARG A 69 4.21 -14.52 -14.83
N THR A 70 5.27 -14.20 -14.07
CA THR A 70 6.63 -14.04 -14.61
C THR A 70 7.51 -15.27 -14.44
N GLY A 71 7.15 -16.20 -13.57
CA GLY A 71 7.98 -17.31 -13.12
C GLY A 71 9.06 -16.89 -12.10
N ALA A 72 8.97 -15.67 -11.56
CA ALA A 72 9.91 -15.13 -10.59
C ALA A 72 9.85 -15.87 -9.25
N THR A 73 10.98 -15.97 -8.58
CA THR A 73 11.04 -16.49 -7.20
C THR A 73 10.34 -15.51 -6.25
N TYR A 74 9.34 -16.00 -5.50
CA TYR A 74 8.63 -15.21 -4.51
C TYR A 74 9.29 -15.32 -3.15
N LEU A 75 9.77 -14.22 -2.59
CA LEU A 75 10.44 -14.12 -1.31
C LEU A 75 9.47 -13.60 -0.24
N HIS A 76 9.39 -14.30 0.88
CA HIS A 76 8.59 -13.88 2.02
C HIS A 76 9.26 -14.34 3.32
N ALA A 77 8.90 -13.73 4.47
CA ALA A 77 9.44 -14.14 5.76
C ALA A 77 9.22 -15.64 6.03
N ALA A 78 10.30 -16.38 6.32
CA ALA A 78 10.24 -17.81 6.61
C ALA A 78 9.42 -18.14 7.87
N ALA A 79 9.25 -17.16 8.75
CA ALA A 79 8.43 -17.29 9.96
C ALA A 79 6.92 -17.18 9.68
N GLU A 80 6.50 -16.70 8.50
CA GLU A 80 5.09 -16.68 8.09
C GLU A 80 4.65 -18.04 7.58
N VAL A 81 3.52 -18.53 8.11
CA VAL A 81 2.92 -19.77 7.63
C VAL A 81 1.92 -19.42 6.51
N LEU A 82 2.34 -19.67 5.27
CA LEU A 82 1.57 -19.33 4.08
C LEU A 82 1.17 -20.62 3.32
N PRO A 83 -0.06 -20.69 2.78
CA PRO A 83 -0.58 -21.90 2.12
C PRO A 83 -0.15 -22.05 0.65
N PHE A 84 0.80 -21.26 0.19
CA PHE A 84 1.29 -21.24 -1.20
C PHE A 84 2.82 -21.30 -1.25
N ASP A 85 3.34 -21.71 -2.41
CA ASP A 85 4.77 -21.85 -2.63
C ASP A 85 5.46 -20.48 -2.60
N HIS A 86 6.49 -20.37 -1.79
CA HIS A 86 7.37 -19.21 -1.66
C HIS A 86 8.74 -19.66 -1.16
N ARG A 87 9.75 -18.85 -1.41
CA ARG A 87 11.06 -19.01 -0.78
C ARG A 87 11.05 -18.24 0.55
N GLY A 88 10.98 -18.98 1.65
CA GLY A 88 11.14 -18.40 2.99
C GLY A 88 12.53 -17.86 3.19
N VAL A 89 12.62 -16.61 3.66
CA VAL A 89 13.90 -15.93 3.96
C VAL A 89 13.88 -15.32 5.36
N GLY A 90 15.05 -15.15 5.94
CA GLY A 90 15.23 -14.62 7.30
C GLY A 90 16.47 -13.75 7.44
N ASP A 91 16.70 -13.27 8.67
CA ASP A 91 17.83 -12.39 8.97
C ASP A 91 19.17 -12.96 8.53
N GLY A 92 19.95 -12.15 7.83
CA GLY A 92 21.28 -12.51 7.33
C GLY A 92 21.30 -13.33 6.04
N ASP A 93 20.15 -13.79 5.53
CA ASP A 93 20.11 -14.49 4.24
C ASP A 93 20.59 -13.58 3.11
N VAL A 94 21.28 -14.20 2.15
CA VAL A 94 21.82 -13.52 0.97
C VAL A 94 21.26 -14.16 -0.28
N ILE A 95 20.80 -13.32 -1.22
CA ILE A 95 20.19 -13.72 -2.47
C ILE A 95 20.85 -12.93 -3.60
N GLU A 96 21.22 -13.61 -4.68
CA GLU A 96 21.76 -12.97 -5.87
C GLU A 96 20.65 -12.71 -6.88
N VAL A 97 20.57 -11.49 -7.39
CA VAL A 97 19.63 -11.04 -8.43
C VAL A 97 20.45 -10.40 -9.54
N GLY A 98 20.88 -11.21 -10.52
CA GLY A 98 21.86 -10.79 -11.52
C GLY A 98 23.17 -10.35 -10.87
N SER A 99 23.56 -9.10 -11.09
CA SER A 99 24.76 -8.50 -10.48
C SER A 99 24.46 -7.80 -9.13
N LEU A 100 23.24 -7.93 -8.60
CA LEU A 100 22.86 -7.37 -7.30
C LEU A 100 22.92 -8.44 -6.21
N THR A 101 23.45 -8.07 -5.05
CA THR A 101 23.34 -8.87 -3.83
C THR A 101 22.27 -8.29 -2.92
N VAL A 102 21.30 -9.10 -2.55
CA VAL A 102 20.21 -8.77 -1.63
C VAL A 102 20.49 -9.41 -0.28
N ARG A 103 20.72 -8.62 0.74
CA ARG A 103 20.83 -9.09 2.12
C ARG A 103 19.51 -8.83 2.86
N VAL A 104 18.98 -9.87 3.48
CA VAL A 104 17.77 -9.78 4.31
C VAL A 104 18.13 -9.30 5.70
N VAL A 105 17.36 -8.35 6.23
CA VAL A 105 17.51 -7.80 7.58
C VAL A 105 16.16 -7.93 8.28
N ALA A 106 16.09 -8.67 9.39
CA ALA A 106 14.87 -8.74 10.18
C ALA A 106 14.62 -7.40 10.90
N THR A 107 13.47 -6.82 10.70
CA THR A 107 13.09 -5.51 11.25
C THR A 107 11.69 -5.56 11.88
N PRO A 108 11.44 -6.47 12.86
CA PRO A 108 10.14 -6.62 13.50
C PRO A 108 9.72 -5.34 14.23
N GLY A 109 8.41 -5.10 14.27
CA GLY A 109 7.82 -3.93 14.95
C GLY A 109 6.51 -3.52 14.31
N HIS A 110 6.54 -2.99 13.10
CA HIS A 110 5.33 -2.71 12.32
C HIS A 110 4.48 -3.97 12.15
N THR A 111 5.11 -5.09 11.83
CA THR A 111 4.55 -6.45 11.97
C THR A 111 5.55 -7.37 12.67
N GLN A 112 5.09 -8.56 13.12
CA GLN A 112 5.93 -9.51 13.85
C GLN A 112 7.10 -10.06 13.03
N HIS A 113 6.88 -10.31 11.74
CA HIS A 113 7.84 -10.98 10.85
C HIS A 113 8.29 -10.04 9.71
N HIS A 114 8.36 -8.76 10.02
CA HIS A 114 8.80 -7.74 9.07
C HIS A 114 10.26 -7.93 8.67
N LEU A 115 10.54 -7.79 7.37
CA LEU A 115 11.87 -7.84 6.78
C LEU A 115 12.15 -6.53 6.03
N SER A 116 13.42 -6.13 6.04
CA SER A 116 13.98 -5.13 5.13
C SER A 116 14.98 -5.79 4.20
N TYR A 117 15.16 -5.24 3.00
CA TYR A 117 16.07 -5.79 1.99
C TYR A 117 17.14 -4.77 1.66
N HIS A 118 18.40 -5.08 2.00
CA HIS A 118 19.55 -4.25 1.67
C HIS A 118 20.21 -4.77 0.39
N LEU A 119 20.17 -3.94 -0.66
CA LEU A 119 20.71 -4.27 -1.98
C LEU A 119 22.00 -3.52 -2.24
N THR A 120 23.00 -4.24 -2.73
CA THR A 120 24.29 -3.69 -3.17
C THR A 120 24.67 -4.26 -4.53
N GLU A 121 25.47 -3.55 -5.30
CA GLU A 121 26.07 -4.09 -6.52
C GLU A 121 27.23 -5.01 -6.19
N ASN A 122 27.34 -6.12 -6.93
CA ASN A 122 28.48 -7.02 -6.88
C ASN A 122 29.71 -6.30 -7.46
N GLY A 123 30.49 -5.64 -6.65
CA GLY A 123 31.67 -4.90 -7.03
C GLY A 123 32.80 -5.08 -6.02
N ASP A 124 33.93 -5.65 -6.46
CA ASP A 124 35.26 -5.50 -5.90
C ASP A 124 35.62 -6.10 -4.54
N GLY A 125 34.78 -6.97 -3.95
CA GLY A 125 35.16 -7.69 -2.72
C GLY A 125 35.46 -6.81 -1.51
N LYS A 126 35.18 -5.53 -1.56
CA LYS A 126 35.35 -4.57 -0.49
C LYS A 126 33.99 -4.22 0.09
N GLY A 127 33.59 -4.89 1.13
CA GLY A 127 32.50 -4.59 2.04
C GLY A 127 31.28 -3.85 1.46
N ALA A 128 30.11 -4.13 1.96
CA ALA A 128 28.87 -3.53 1.49
C ALA A 128 29.02 -2.02 1.21
N GLY A 129 28.93 -1.61 -0.05
CA GLY A 129 28.74 -0.20 -0.40
C GLY A 129 27.46 0.33 0.25
N ALA A 130 27.22 1.62 0.20
CA ALA A 130 26.03 2.25 0.78
C ALA A 130 24.73 1.57 0.34
N GLY A 131 24.60 1.24 -0.94
CA GLY A 131 23.46 0.48 -1.47
C GLY A 131 22.10 1.15 -1.30
N ALA A 132 21.05 0.35 -1.44
CA ALA A 132 19.65 0.71 -1.26
C ALA A 132 18.98 -0.21 -0.24
N LEU A 133 18.27 0.35 0.73
CA LEU A 133 17.56 -0.39 1.78
C LEU A 133 16.05 -0.22 1.62
N PHE A 134 15.34 -1.29 1.32
CA PHE A 134 13.87 -1.29 1.23
C PHE A 134 13.30 -1.64 2.60
N THR A 135 12.66 -0.68 3.24
CA THR A 135 12.33 -0.71 4.67
C THR A 135 10.86 -0.98 4.96
N GLY A 136 10.01 -1.16 3.92
CA GLY A 136 8.59 -1.46 4.10
C GLY A 136 7.90 -0.46 5.02
N GLY A 137 7.33 -1.00 6.11
CA GLY A 137 6.71 -0.22 7.19
C GLY A 137 7.61 -0.02 8.42
N SER A 138 8.87 -0.46 8.40
CA SER A 138 9.74 -0.34 9.59
C SER A 138 10.29 1.09 9.75
N LEU A 139 11.15 1.54 8.84
CA LEU A 139 11.72 2.89 8.84
C LEU A 139 11.04 3.72 7.75
N LEU A 140 10.42 4.82 8.12
CA LEU A 140 9.78 5.79 7.24
C LEU A 140 10.53 7.12 7.32
N TYR A 141 10.29 8.04 6.38
CA TYR A 141 10.90 9.38 6.40
C TYR A 141 10.43 10.17 7.63
N GLY A 142 11.34 10.48 8.53
CA GLY A 142 11.10 11.18 9.79
C GLY A 142 10.23 10.43 10.80
N SER A 143 9.79 9.21 10.50
CA SER A 143 8.86 8.46 11.34
C SER A 143 9.10 6.94 11.25
N VAL A 144 8.19 6.18 11.84
CA VAL A 144 8.16 4.72 11.74
C VAL A 144 6.73 4.25 11.48
N GLY A 145 6.55 3.03 11.01
CA GLY A 145 5.23 2.43 10.88
C GLY A 145 4.54 2.25 12.22
N ARG A 146 3.22 2.30 12.22
CA ARG A 146 2.40 2.01 13.41
C ARG A 146 2.50 0.52 13.79
N THR A 147 2.28 0.22 15.05
CA THR A 147 2.58 -1.10 15.64
C THR A 147 1.35 -1.78 16.24
N ASP A 148 0.16 -1.23 16.03
CA ASP A 148 -1.11 -1.67 16.64
C ASP A 148 -2.04 -2.43 15.67
N LEU A 149 -1.60 -2.67 14.43
CA LEU A 149 -2.44 -3.31 13.39
C LEU A 149 -2.52 -4.84 13.51
N VAL A 150 -1.57 -5.47 14.22
CA VAL A 150 -1.54 -6.94 14.35
C VAL A 150 -2.51 -7.42 15.42
N ALA A 151 -2.36 -6.93 16.65
CA ALA A 151 -3.24 -7.21 17.78
C ALA A 151 -2.99 -6.20 18.91
N ALA A 152 -4.04 -5.79 19.59
CA ALA A 152 -3.95 -4.75 20.62
C ALA A 152 -3.04 -5.15 21.80
N ASP A 153 -3.01 -6.42 22.20
CA ASP A 153 -2.16 -6.95 23.26
C ASP A 153 -0.68 -7.06 22.87
N LEU A 154 -0.36 -6.98 21.59
CA LEU A 154 1.01 -7.00 21.08
C LEU A 154 1.60 -5.59 20.86
N THR A 155 0.78 -4.54 20.92
CA THR A 155 1.20 -3.17 20.57
C THR A 155 2.45 -2.72 21.32
N ASP A 156 2.51 -2.88 22.66
CA ASP A 156 3.71 -2.51 23.44
C ASP A 156 4.95 -3.30 22.99
N THR A 157 4.82 -4.60 22.85
CA THR A 157 5.92 -5.48 22.42
C THR A 157 6.43 -5.11 21.04
N LEU A 158 5.52 -4.90 20.08
CA LEU A 158 5.86 -4.53 18.71
C LEU A 158 6.49 -3.13 18.65
N THR A 159 6.02 -2.19 19.46
CA THR A 159 6.60 -0.85 19.52
C THR A 159 8.06 -0.89 20.02
N ARG A 160 8.35 -1.71 21.03
CA ARG A 160 9.73 -1.92 21.51
C ARG A 160 10.61 -2.58 20.45
N LEU A 161 10.07 -3.56 19.73
CA LEU A 161 10.79 -4.19 18.61
C LEU A 161 11.05 -3.17 17.49
N GLN A 162 10.07 -2.32 17.17
CA GLN A 162 10.21 -1.25 16.18
C GLN A 162 11.36 -0.29 16.52
N TYR A 163 11.42 0.15 17.77
CA TYR A 163 12.50 0.99 18.28
C TYR A 163 13.88 0.37 18.09
N ARG A 164 14.02 -0.91 18.47
CA ARG A 164 15.27 -1.64 18.36
C ARG A 164 15.65 -1.94 16.92
N SER A 165 14.70 -2.28 16.08
CA SER A 165 14.91 -2.55 14.64
C SER A 165 15.48 -1.34 13.92
N VAL A 166 14.88 -0.16 14.11
CA VAL A 166 15.34 1.08 13.47
C VAL A 166 16.76 1.42 13.92
N ARG A 167 17.06 1.36 15.22
CA ARG A 167 18.39 1.62 15.75
C ARG A 167 19.41 0.60 15.23
N GLY A 168 19.04 -0.68 15.20
CA GLY A 168 19.90 -1.75 14.66
C GLY A 168 20.27 -1.53 13.19
N MET A 169 19.32 -1.11 12.34
CA MET A 169 19.60 -0.76 10.94
C MET A 169 20.60 0.39 10.84
N ILE A 170 20.36 1.47 11.58
CA ILE A 170 21.20 2.67 11.59
C ILE A 170 22.63 2.38 12.07
N ASP A 171 22.80 1.46 13.01
CA ASP A 171 24.11 1.13 13.59
C ASP A 171 24.88 0.08 12.76
N SER A 172 24.18 -0.75 11.98
CA SER A 172 24.78 -1.84 11.21
C SER A 172 25.09 -1.51 9.76
N LEU A 173 24.49 -0.46 9.19
CA LEU A 173 24.62 -0.10 7.79
C LEU A 173 25.34 1.25 7.60
N PRO A 174 26.00 1.48 6.45
CA PRO A 174 26.62 2.75 6.14
C PRO A 174 25.62 3.91 6.20
N GLY A 175 26.03 5.05 6.75
CA GLY A 175 25.13 6.21 6.93
C GLY A 175 24.62 6.82 5.63
N ASP A 176 25.35 6.66 4.53
CA ASP A 176 24.99 7.12 3.19
C ASP A 176 24.11 6.11 2.42
N THR A 177 23.72 4.98 3.06
CA THR A 177 22.71 4.06 2.51
C THR A 177 21.40 4.82 2.32
N ARG A 178 20.89 4.82 1.08
CA ARG A 178 19.54 5.33 0.78
C ARG A 178 18.50 4.31 1.19
N PHE A 179 17.38 4.77 1.76
CA PHE A 179 16.31 3.87 2.10
C PHE A 179 15.01 4.23 1.37
N TYR A 180 14.18 3.22 1.17
CA TYR A 180 12.98 3.24 0.34
C TYR A 180 11.82 2.59 1.10
N PRO A 181 11.02 3.38 1.82
CA PRO A 181 9.87 2.86 2.56
C PRO A 181 8.68 2.61 1.64
N THR A 182 7.88 1.59 1.96
CA THR A 182 6.61 1.31 1.26
C THR A 182 5.52 2.26 1.69
N HIS A 183 5.45 2.60 2.98
CA HIS A 183 4.45 3.50 3.56
C HIS A 183 5.03 4.88 3.88
N GLY A 184 4.17 5.84 4.29
CA GLY A 184 4.60 7.14 4.79
C GLY A 184 4.30 8.33 3.89
N PHE A 185 3.63 8.11 2.76
CA PHE A 185 3.25 9.15 1.78
C PHE A 185 1.78 9.53 1.89
N GLY A 186 1.26 9.63 3.12
CA GLY A 186 -0.17 9.81 3.43
C GLY A 186 -0.87 8.53 3.87
N SER A 187 -0.16 7.40 3.92
CA SER A 187 -0.69 6.11 4.39
C SER A 187 -1.04 6.14 5.87
N PHE A 188 -2.17 5.54 6.24
CA PHE A 188 -2.56 5.32 7.64
C PHE A 188 -1.73 4.22 8.34
N CYS A 189 -0.81 3.56 7.63
CA CYS A 189 0.20 2.67 8.22
C CYS A 189 1.37 3.42 8.87
N SER A 190 1.48 4.73 8.68
CA SER A 190 2.46 5.59 9.37
C SER A 190 2.01 5.92 10.80
N SER A 191 2.96 6.00 11.74
CA SER A 191 2.69 6.44 13.11
C SER A 191 2.51 7.97 13.23
N SER A 192 2.96 8.72 12.24
CA SER A 192 2.80 10.17 12.14
C SER A 192 2.86 10.61 10.68
N GLN A 193 2.41 11.82 10.38
CA GLN A 193 2.68 12.44 9.08
C GLN A 193 4.20 12.63 8.97
N GLY A 194 4.84 11.95 7.99
CA GLY A 194 6.27 12.06 7.75
C GLY A 194 6.67 13.50 7.43
N GLY A 195 7.85 13.92 7.85
CA GLY A 195 8.37 15.25 7.54
C GLY A 195 9.08 15.25 6.18
N ASP A 196 8.99 16.35 5.45
CA ASP A 196 9.75 16.61 4.22
C ASP A 196 11.26 16.83 4.48
N ASP A 197 11.70 16.73 5.74
CA ASP A 197 13.07 17.06 6.17
C ASP A 197 14.07 15.90 5.99
N SER A 198 13.63 14.72 5.56
CA SER A 198 14.52 13.57 5.32
C SER A 198 15.22 13.71 3.97
N ASP A 199 16.56 13.55 3.98
CA ASP A 199 17.36 13.46 2.74
C ASP A 199 17.36 12.06 2.10
N GLY A 200 16.60 11.12 2.69
CA GLY A 200 16.47 9.73 2.23
C GLY A 200 17.67 8.86 2.55
N THR A 201 18.56 9.29 3.47
CA THR A 201 19.70 8.50 3.93
C THR A 201 19.57 8.10 5.41
N LEU A 202 20.20 7.00 5.78
CA LEU A 202 20.21 6.55 7.18
C LEU A 202 20.87 7.58 8.12
N ALA A 203 21.87 8.32 7.66
CA ALA A 203 22.49 9.38 8.43
C ALA A 203 21.56 10.56 8.67
N GLY A 204 20.77 10.96 7.67
CA GLY A 204 19.79 12.03 7.78
C GLY A 204 18.71 11.74 8.82
N GLU A 205 18.23 10.50 8.89
CA GLU A 205 17.23 10.09 9.86
C GLU A 205 17.64 10.25 11.33
N ARG A 206 18.93 10.20 11.64
CA ARG A 206 19.43 10.33 13.02
C ARG A 206 18.95 11.60 13.74
N SER A 207 18.69 12.66 13.00
CA SER A 207 18.28 13.96 13.56
C SER A 207 16.79 14.24 13.51
N VAL A 208 16.03 13.48 12.72
CA VAL A 208 14.61 13.77 12.46
C VAL A 208 13.68 12.63 12.88
N ASN A 209 14.16 11.39 12.86
CA ASN A 209 13.30 10.23 13.11
C ASN A 209 12.98 10.06 14.60
N LEU A 210 11.70 9.84 14.91
CA LEU A 210 11.21 9.69 16.28
C LEU A 210 11.94 8.57 17.05
N ALA A 211 12.19 7.41 16.41
CA ALA A 211 12.87 6.28 17.03
C ALA A 211 14.35 6.54 17.32
N LEU A 212 14.94 7.56 16.72
CA LEU A 212 16.36 7.90 16.86
C LEU A 212 16.57 9.12 17.75
N THR A 213 15.63 10.06 17.76
CA THR A 213 15.71 11.28 18.56
C THR A 213 15.27 11.07 20.01
N ILE A 214 14.45 10.07 20.29
CA ILE A 214 14.08 9.68 21.66
C ILE A 214 15.03 8.58 22.13
N GLU A 215 15.88 8.88 23.12
CA GLU A 215 16.88 7.93 23.62
C GLU A 215 16.29 6.85 24.53
N ASP A 216 15.27 7.19 25.31
CA ASP A 216 14.61 6.27 26.25
C ASP A 216 13.50 5.46 25.55
N GLU A 217 13.61 4.14 25.61
CA GLU A 217 12.68 3.22 24.97
C GLU A 217 11.25 3.35 25.50
N ASP A 218 11.05 3.56 26.81
CA ASP A 218 9.73 3.69 27.40
C ASP A 218 9.07 5.01 26.99
N ASN A 219 9.81 6.09 26.92
CA ASN A 219 9.33 7.35 26.36
C ASN A 219 8.97 7.24 24.88
N PHE A 220 9.72 6.48 24.10
CA PHE A 220 9.37 6.21 22.70
C PHE A 220 8.04 5.48 22.61
N VAL A 221 7.87 4.41 23.41
CA VAL A 221 6.62 3.62 23.44
C VAL A 221 5.43 4.51 23.80
N GLU A 222 5.53 5.27 24.89
CA GLU A 222 4.45 6.19 25.32
C GLU A 222 4.12 7.20 24.21
N ARG A 223 5.14 7.82 23.61
CA ARG A 223 4.97 8.84 22.59
C ARG A 223 4.35 8.29 21.32
N LEU A 224 4.80 7.12 20.83
CA LEU A 224 4.27 6.51 19.63
C LEU A 224 2.82 6.05 19.84
N VAL A 225 2.56 5.27 20.89
CA VAL A 225 1.24 4.69 21.14
C VAL A 225 0.17 5.76 21.41
N SER A 226 0.52 6.81 22.18
CA SER A 226 -0.41 7.92 22.43
C SER A 226 -0.68 8.79 21.18
N GLY A 227 0.18 8.74 20.17
CA GLY A 227 0.04 9.46 18.90
C GLY A 227 -0.74 8.70 17.83
N LEU A 228 -1.05 7.42 18.03
CA LEU A 228 -1.77 6.62 17.03
C LEU A 228 -3.22 7.11 16.90
N SER A 229 -3.62 7.38 15.67
CA SER A 229 -5.00 7.71 15.29
C SER A 229 -5.78 6.46 14.88
N ASP A 230 -7.10 6.59 14.72
CA ASP A 230 -7.92 5.56 14.11
C ASP A 230 -7.39 5.19 12.71
N HIS A 231 -7.69 3.97 12.28
CA HIS A 231 -7.30 3.46 10.97
C HIS A 231 -8.53 2.90 10.22
N PRO A 232 -8.46 2.79 8.88
CA PRO A 232 -9.57 2.32 8.08
C PRO A 232 -10.07 0.93 8.47
N ALA A 233 -11.40 0.75 8.51
CA ALA A 233 -12.01 -0.51 8.94
C ALA A 233 -11.62 -1.72 8.07
N TYR A 234 -11.35 -1.50 6.77
CA TYR A 234 -10.95 -2.57 5.84
C TYR A 234 -9.57 -3.16 6.15
N TYR A 235 -8.72 -2.46 6.92
CA TYR A 235 -7.39 -2.97 7.32
C TYR A 235 -7.47 -4.35 7.98
N ALA A 236 -8.51 -4.61 8.75
CA ALA A 236 -8.73 -5.91 9.39
C ALA A 236 -8.85 -7.08 8.40
N GLN A 237 -9.10 -6.81 7.11
CA GLN A 237 -9.29 -7.81 6.08
C GLN A 237 -8.01 -8.08 5.26
N MET A 238 -7.08 -7.12 5.21
CA MET A 238 -5.95 -7.16 4.29
C MET A 238 -4.94 -8.26 4.65
N SER A 239 -4.45 -8.30 5.88
CA SER A 239 -3.50 -9.33 6.31
C SER A 239 -4.06 -10.76 6.17
N PRO A 240 -5.33 -11.07 6.52
CA PRO A 240 -5.94 -12.36 6.19
C PRO A 240 -5.98 -12.68 4.69
N MET A 241 -6.32 -11.71 3.84
CA MET A 241 -6.34 -11.90 2.38
C MET A 241 -4.93 -12.15 1.84
N ASN A 242 -3.93 -11.38 2.28
CA ASN A 242 -2.54 -11.55 1.89
C ASN A 242 -1.98 -12.89 2.35
N ARG A 243 -2.31 -13.33 3.57
CA ARG A 243 -1.95 -14.65 4.09
C ARG A 243 -2.57 -15.78 3.28
N ALA A 244 -3.78 -15.60 2.74
CA ALA A 244 -4.42 -16.59 1.86
C ALA A 244 -3.86 -16.60 0.43
N GLY A 245 -3.02 -15.63 0.05
CA GLY A 245 -2.37 -15.54 -1.26
C GLY A 245 -3.08 -14.63 -2.26
N GLY A 246 -4.09 -13.91 -1.80
CA GLY A 246 -4.89 -13.03 -2.67
C GLY A 246 -5.64 -13.80 -3.78
N ILE A 247 -6.58 -13.15 -4.40
CA ILE A 247 -7.27 -13.65 -5.61
C ILE A 247 -6.81 -12.79 -6.78
N PRO A 248 -6.54 -13.34 -7.97
CA PRO A 248 -6.28 -12.53 -9.16
C PRO A 248 -7.41 -11.52 -9.37
N VAL A 249 -7.05 -10.26 -9.60
CA VAL A 249 -8.04 -9.19 -9.79
C VAL A 249 -8.59 -9.21 -11.22
N ASP A 250 -9.91 -9.01 -11.35
CA ASP A 250 -10.58 -8.75 -12.62
C ASP A 250 -10.85 -7.23 -12.72
N LEU A 251 -10.08 -6.54 -13.55
CA LEU A 251 -10.22 -5.11 -13.84
C LEU A 251 -11.07 -4.84 -15.10
N SER A 252 -11.76 -5.85 -15.64
CA SER A 252 -12.72 -5.60 -16.71
C SER A 252 -13.82 -4.62 -16.23
N PRO A 253 -14.33 -3.74 -17.10
CA PRO A 253 -15.33 -2.76 -16.70
C PRO A 253 -16.51 -3.37 -15.94
N ALA A 254 -17.01 -2.67 -14.93
CA ALA A 254 -18.20 -3.08 -14.19
C ALA A 254 -19.41 -3.18 -15.11
N ALA A 255 -20.36 -4.06 -14.77
CA ALA A 255 -21.60 -4.20 -15.57
C ALA A 255 -22.35 -2.86 -15.60
N PRO A 256 -22.83 -2.40 -16.79
CA PRO A 256 -23.56 -1.15 -16.90
C PRO A 256 -24.91 -1.24 -16.16
N VAL A 257 -25.29 -0.16 -15.52
CA VAL A 257 -26.55 -0.02 -14.77
C VAL A 257 -27.41 1.06 -15.41
N ASP A 258 -28.62 0.70 -15.83
CA ASP A 258 -29.58 1.68 -16.35
C ASP A 258 -30.25 2.49 -15.22
N PRO A 259 -30.88 3.64 -15.52
CA PRO A 259 -31.51 4.48 -14.50
C PRO A 259 -32.61 3.76 -13.68
N THR A 260 -33.35 2.84 -14.26
CA THR A 260 -34.39 2.09 -13.55
C THR A 260 -33.83 1.14 -12.52
N GLU A 261 -32.75 0.43 -12.89
CA GLU A 261 -32.03 -0.45 -11.96
C GLU A 261 -31.33 0.37 -10.88
N LEU A 262 -30.73 1.51 -11.22
CA LEU A 262 -30.08 2.40 -10.25
C LEU A 262 -31.06 2.85 -9.16
N LEU A 263 -32.28 3.32 -9.58
CA LEU A 263 -33.32 3.69 -8.64
C LEU A 263 -33.75 2.53 -7.73
N ARG A 264 -33.84 1.32 -8.29
CA ARG A 264 -34.15 0.11 -7.52
C ARG A 264 -33.10 -0.18 -6.46
N ARG A 265 -31.82 -0.03 -6.78
CA ARG A 265 -30.69 -0.21 -5.85
C ARG A 265 -30.76 0.82 -4.71
N ILE A 266 -30.96 2.09 -5.05
CA ILE A 266 -31.14 3.17 -4.07
C ILE A 266 -32.30 2.85 -3.12
N HIS A 267 -33.44 2.46 -3.64
CA HIS A 267 -34.63 2.13 -2.81
C HIS A 267 -34.42 0.91 -1.91
N ARG A 268 -33.53 -0.02 -2.28
CA ARG A 268 -33.13 -1.13 -1.43
C ARG A 268 -32.07 -0.77 -0.38
N GLY A 269 -31.60 0.47 -0.38
CA GLY A 269 -30.54 0.94 0.51
C GLY A 269 -29.15 0.38 0.16
N GLU A 270 -28.92 0.00 -1.11
CA GLU A 270 -27.61 -0.40 -1.60
C GLU A 270 -26.70 0.81 -1.72
N TRP A 271 -25.41 0.59 -1.60
CA TRP A 271 -24.42 1.64 -1.74
C TRP A 271 -24.27 2.04 -3.21
N VAL A 272 -24.77 3.25 -3.53
CA VAL A 272 -24.58 3.91 -4.82
C VAL A 272 -23.69 5.12 -4.57
N VAL A 273 -22.46 5.07 -5.06
CA VAL A 273 -21.42 6.07 -4.81
C VAL A 273 -21.25 6.95 -6.03
N ASP A 274 -21.48 8.24 -5.85
CA ASP A 274 -21.23 9.30 -6.83
C ASP A 274 -19.79 9.79 -6.65
N LEU A 275 -18.96 9.53 -7.66
CA LEU A 275 -17.52 9.78 -7.67
C LEU A 275 -17.15 11.21 -8.03
N ARG A 276 -18.12 11.98 -8.54
CA ARG A 276 -17.89 13.37 -8.95
C ARG A 276 -17.37 14.20 -7.79
N ASN A 277 -16.60 15.25 -8.13
CA ASN A 277 -16.05 16.11 -7.10
C ASN A 277 -17.15 16.68 -6.19
N ARG A 278 -16.82 16.92 -4.93
CA ARG A 278 -17.76 17.36 -3.87
C ARG A 278 -18.57 18.61 -4.22
N ARG A 279 -18.06 19.51 -5.09
CA ARG A 279 -18.79 20.72 -5.52
C ARG A 279 -19.86 20.37 -6.54
N ALA A 280 -19.56 19.49 -7.50
CA ALA A 280 -20.54 19.00 -8.47
C ALA A 280 -21.66 18.23 -7.75
N TYR A 281 -21.29 17.32 -6.83
CA TYR A 281 -22.24 16.58 -5.99
C TYR A 281 -23.10 17.53 -5.14
N ALA A 282 -22.51 18.52 -4.47
CA ALA A 282 -23.25 19.48 -3.66
C ALA A 282 -24.20 20.33 -4.50
N THR A 283 -23.83 20.66 -5.74
CA THR A 283 -24.66 21.46 -6.64
C THR A 283 -25.88 20.70 -7.11
N ASP A 284 -25.71 19.42 -7.44
CA ASP A 284 -26.76 18.59 -8.00
C ASP A 284 -26.41 17.10 -7.90
N HIS A 285 -27.19 16.33 -7.14
CA HIS A 285 -27.02 14.89 -7.00
C HIS A 285 -28.36 14.16 -6.96
N VAL A 286 -28.35 12.87 -7.29
CA VAL A 286 -29.50 11.99 -7.15
C VAL A 286 -29.72 11.66 -5.67
N VAL A 287 -30.97 11.83 -5.20
CA VAL A 287 -31.32 11.52 -3.81
C VAL A 287 -31.05 10.04 -3.49
N GLY A 288 -30.32 9.80 -2.40
CA GLY A 288 -29.95 8.46 -1.95
C GLY A 288 -28.60 7.95 -2.46
N THR A 289 -27.90 8.73 -3.29
CA THR A 289 -26.48 8.48 -3.57
C THR A 289 -25.58 9.00 -2.45
N ILE A 290 -24.37 8.46 -2.36
CA ILE A 290 -23.34 8.85 -1.39
C ILE A 290 -22.20 9.50 -2.19
N GLY A 291 -21.93 10.80 -1.95
CA GLY A 291 -20.82 11.49 -2.62
C GLY A 291 -19.48 11.15 -1.95
N ILE A 292 -18.62 10.47 -2.66
CA ILE A 292 -17.21 10.26 -2.30
C ILE A 292 -16.39 10.55 -3.55
N GLU A 293 -15.76 11.71 -3.57
CA GLU A 293 -14.99 12.21 -4.70
C GLU A 293 -13.85 11.25 -5.08
N LEU A 294 -13.70 10.96 -6.37
CA LEU A 294 -12.59 10.17 -6.89
C LEU A 294 -11.32 11.03 -6.89
N ASP A 295 -10.65 11.04 -5.78
CA ASP A 295 -9.32 11.64 -5.59
C ASP A 295 -8.39 10.62 -4.92
N ASP A 296 -7.18 11.05 -4.52
CA ASP A 296 -6.20 10.13 -3.92
C ASP A 296 -6.76 9.33 -2.74
N PRO A 297 -7.48 9.89 -1.74
CA PRO A 297 -7.98 9.11 -0.61
C PRO A 297 -9.30 8.36 -0.87
N PHE A 298 -9.85 8.34 -2.09
CA PHE A 298 -11.16 7.74 -2.40
C PHE A 298 -11.32 6.32 -1.85
N ALA A 299 -10.43 5.40 -2.24
CA ALA A 299 -10.51 4.00 -1.83
C ALA A 299 -10.43 3.85 -0.31
N THR A 300 -9.56 4.62 0.33
CA THR A 300 -9.39 4.63 1.78
C THR A 300 -10.65 5.07 2.50
N TYR A 301 -11.29 6.17 2.07
CA TYR A 301 -12.52 6.67 2.68
C TYR A 301 -13.70 5.74 2.43
N LEU A 302 -13.86 5.23 1.21
CA LEU A 302 -14.93 4.27 0.94
C LEU A 302 -14.74 2.99 1.77
N GLY A 303 -13.53 2.43 1.79
CA GLY A 303 -13.21 1.25 2.58
C GLY A 303 -13.33 1.44 4.09
N TRP A 304 -13.21 2.69 4.57
CA TRP A 304 -13.46 3.03 5.98
C TRP A 304 -14.93 2.99 6.33
N LEU A 305 -15.79 3.45 5.42
CA LEU A 305 -17.21 3.68 5.67
C LEU A 305 -18.08 2.48 5.32
N ILE A 306 -17.75 1.75 4.23
CA ILE A 306 -18.59 0.67 3.73
C ILE A 306 -18.44 -0.59 4.60
N PRO A 307 -19.52 -1.22 5.06
CA PRO A 307 -19.43 -2.51 5.71
C PRO A 307 -18.82 -3.54 4.76
N TRP A 308 -17.82 -4.28 5.24
CA TRP A 308 -17.09 -5.24 4.40
C TRP A 308 -18.02 -6.25 3.73
N GLY A 309 -17.79 -6.48 2.43
CA GLY A 309 -18.61 -7.39 1.61
C GLY A 309 -19.92 -6.78 1.10
N THR A 310 -20.19 -5.50 1.38
CA THR A 310 -21.36 -4.81 0.82
C THR A 310 -21.15 -4.52 -0.66
N ALA A 311 -22.19 -4.79 -1.46
CA ALA A 311 -22.19 -4.45 -2.88
C ALA A 311 -22.18 -2.92 -3.08
N VAL A 312 -21.32 -2.42 -3.96
CA VAL A 312 -21.21 -1.00 -4.32
C VAL A 312 -21.46 -0.81 -5.81
N THR A 313 -22.28 0.19 -6.14
CA THR A 313 -22.48 0.69 -7.51
C THR A 313 -21.79 2.04 -7.63
N LEU A 314 -21.03 2.24 -8.69
CA LEU A 314 -20.31 3.49 -8.94
C LEU A 314 -21.01 4.31 -10.01
N VAL A 315 -21.11 5.62 -9.84
CA VAL A 315 -21.64 6.53 -10.86
C VAL A 315 -20.73 7.73 -11.02
N ASP A 316 -20.55 8.18 -12.27
CA ASP A 316 -19.71 9.32 -12.62
C ASP A 316 -20.13 10.00 -13.93
N ASP A 317 -19.41 11.05 -14.32
CA ASP A 317 -19.59 11.71 -15.61
C ASP A 317 -18.96 10.90 -16.75
N THR A 318 -17.88 10.13 -16.50
CA THR A 318 -17.12 9.39 -17.52
C THR A 318 -16.91 7.91 -17.16
N ALA A 319 -16.74 7.08 -18.20
CA ALA A 319 -16.41 5.67 -18.04
C ALA A 319 -14.96 5.45 -17.54
N GLU A 320 -14.06 6.36 -17.88
CA GLU A 320 -12.66 6.31 -17.48
C GLU A 320 -12.52 6.43 -15.96
N GLU A 321 -13.27 7.31 -15.33
CA GLU A 321 -13.30 7.49 -13.87
C GLU A 321 -13.86 6.26 -13.15
N LEU A 322 -14.87 5.59 -13.74
CA LEU A 322 -15.37 4.32 -13.20
C LEU A 322 -14.30 3.22 -13.22
N VAL A 323 -13.48 3.14 -14.27
CA VAL A 323 -12.38 2.17 -14.38
C VAL A 323 -11.29 2.47 -13.35
N GLU A 324 -10.93 3.75 -13.17
CA GLU A 324 -9.94 4.14 -12.15
C GLU A 324 -10.45 3.86 -10.74
N ALA A 325 -11.69 4.20 -10.43
CA ALA A 325 -12.30 3.88 -9.14
C ALA A 325 -12.30 2.38 -8.85
N GLN A 326 -12.65 1.55 -9.85
CA GLN A 326 -12.58 0.09 -9.73
C GLN A 326 -11.16 -0.39 -9.44
N ARG A 327 -10.15 0.19 -10.09
CA ARG A 327 -8.73 -0.12 -9.86
C ARG A 327 -8.31 0.21 -8.43
N GLN A 328 -8.66 1.39 -7.94
CA GLN A 328 -8.37 1.79 -6.57
C GLN A 328 -9.03 0.87 -5.54
N LEU A 329 -10.30 0.52 -5.74
CA LEU A 329 -11.04 -0.40 -4.88
C LEU A 329 -10.46 -1.82 -4.90
N ALA A 330 -9.98 -2.28 -6.04
CA ALA A 330 -9.34 -3.58 -6.15
C ALA A 330 -8.08 -3.68 -5.28
N ARG A 331 -7.31 -2.59 -5.14
CA ARG A 331 -6.11 -2.56 -4.25
C ARG A 331 -6.47 -2.86 -2.80
N ILE A 332 -7.64 -2.44 -2.35
CA ILE A 332 -8.12 -2.68 -0.98
C ILE A 332 -9.07 -3.88 -0.86
N GLY A 333 -9.11 -4.76 -1.87
CA GLY A 333 -9.87 -6.01 -1.83
C GLY A 333 -11.38 -5.88 -2.10
N ILE A 334 -11.86 -4.71 -2.54
CA ILE A 334 -13.21 -4.54 -3.08
C ILE A 334 -13.13 -4.84 -4.58
N ASP A 335 -13.18 -6.11 -4.91
CA ASP A 335 -12.72 -6.63 -6.19
C ASP A 335 -13.57 -6.24 -7.37
N ARG A 336 -14.89 -6.17 -7.19
CA ARG A 336 -15.77 -5.90 -8.31
C ARG A 336 -16.98 -5.09 -7.87
N PRO A 337 -17.13 -3.85 -8.36
CA PRO A 337 -18.37 -3.12 -8.19
C PRO A 337 -19.56 -3.90 -8.72
N ALA A 338 -20.69 -3.81 -8.04
CA ALA A 338 -21.94 -4.45 -8.45
C ALA A 338 -22.46 -3.90 -9.78
N GLY A 339 -22.00 -2.70 -10.18
CA GLY A 339 -22.28 -2.10 -11.46
C GLY A 339 -21.72 -0.69 -11.56
N GLY A 340 -21.81 -0.10 -12.76
CA GLY A 340 -21.36 1.27 -13.02
C GLY A 340 -22.31 1.99 -13.98
N ALA A 341 -22.43 3.32 -13.84
CA ALA A 341 -23.14 4.16 -14.80
C ALA A 341 -22.43 5.49 -14.98
N ASP A 342 -22.23 5.88 -16.23
CA ASP A 342 -21.56 7.11 -16.67
C ASP A 342 -22.49 8.05 -17.42
N GLY A 343 -21.97 9.21 -17.84
CA GLY A 343 -22.71 10.22 -18.62
C GLY A 343 -23.36 11.31 -17.78
N GLY A 344 -23.06 11.35 -16.49
CA GLY A 344 -23.56 12.37 -15.57
C GLY A 344 -24.99 12.14 -15.08
N PRO A 345 -25.41 12.89 -14.05
CA PRO A 345 -26.71 12.69 -13.40
C PRO A 345 -27.93 12.90 -14.32
N ASP A 346 -27.79 13.62 -15.44
CA ASP A 346 -28.86 13.76 -16.44
C ASP A 346 -29.10 12.48 -17.25
N VAL A 347 -28.10 11.59 -17.30
CA VAL A 347 -28.16 10.29 -17.98
C VAL A 347 -28.54 9.20 -16.99
N TRP A 348 -27.67 8.90 -16.01
CA TRP A 348 -27.92 7.80 -15.08
C TRP A 348 -28.93 8.14 -13.97
N GLY A 349 -29.16 9.42 -13.70
CA GLY A 349 -30.17 9.91 -12.76
C GLY A 349 -31.45 10.38 -13.41
N LYS A 350 -31.69 10.01 -14.68
CA LYS A 350 -32.92 10.41 -15.40
C LYS A 350 -34.17 9.95 -14.66
N ASP A 351 -35.11 10.85 -14.50
CA ASP A 351 -36.41 10.64 -13.82
C ASP A 351 -36.28 10.34 -12.31
N HIS A 352 -35.10 10.59 -11.70
CA HIS A 352 -34.87 10.47 -10.26
C HIS A 352 -35.04 11.82 -9.56
N ASP A 353 -35.39 11.77 -8.27
CA ASP A 353 -35.38 12.96 -7.42
C ASP A 353 -33.95 13.49 -7.26
N ARG A 354 -33.83 14.82 -7.38
CA ARG A 354 -32.54 15.53 -7.29
C ARG A 354 -32.50 16.39 -6.03
N ALA A 355 -31.31 16.55 -5.47
CA ALA A 355 -31.08 17.42 -4.33
C ALA A 355 -29.80 18.24 -4.51
N SER A 356 -29.65 19.27 -3.68
CA SER A 356 -28.44 20.09 -3.61
C SER A 356 -28.17 20.51 -2.17
N TYR A 357 -26.92 20.82 -1.86
CA TYR A 357 -26.50 21.39 -0.59
C TYR A 357 -25.98 22.81 -0.79
N PRO A 358 -26.29 23.76 0.12
CA PRO A 358 -25.70 25.08 0.04
C PRO A 358 -24.21 25.02 0.27
N ALA A 359 -23.44 25.60 -0.66
CA ALA A 359 -22.02 25.79 -0.44
C ALA A 359 -21.80 26.81 0.69
N ILE A 360 -21.12 26.42 1.76
CA ILE A 360 -20.67 27.34 2.80
C ILE A 360 -19.29 27.85 2.37
N THR A 361 -19.17 29.15 2.17
CA THR A 361 -17.91 29.85 1.81
C THR A 361 -17.13 30.18 3.06
#